data_2c738414c43831b0a0c16a1eaa9a335b
#
_entry.id   2c738414c43831b0a0c16a1eaa9a335b
#
_cell.length_a   1.000
_cell.length_b   1.000
_cell.length_c   1.000
_cell.angle_alpha   90.00
_cell.angle_beta   90.00
_cell.angle_gamma   90.00
#
_symmetry.space_group_name_H-M   'P 1'
#
loop_
_entity.id
_entity.type
_entity.pdbx_description
1 polymer ?
#
loop_
_entity_poly.entity_id
_entity_poly.type
_entity_poly.pdbx_seq_one_letter_code
_entity_poly.pdbx_strand_id
1 'polypeptide(L)'
;LFNLINNLGLNAALRSGWWRLALLMLTAVCSLRLFDRSLRLIHARRHAATLRDEPRVRVAQDAPALDVLMGRFKQRGYRVSQAGNDLLTADRAPWADVLSIVMHAGVLVACIGLLLNMALGWESPNRNLQAGATTALHNGFALLLDEGATPAETRLVLQNGENTLAATPLQSTSVNGIQIALKQITPGYRVSAVTQDARPLSIRASNFVSPTAEVLLNLTEASPEQYVALPDARLALAVSAGASPDQPERVRIFALPSGQVVTETAVQPQLTVGDVTFSFKPARGAVIDANYSPGNVLLWAGLPLALIGLIGALLRPMQRILVQHHGHWTEFYADGRGARSVINNILSQPAIQATDEHR
;
A
#
# COMPACT_ATOMS: atom_id res chain seq x y z
N LEU A 1 -4.24 -4.78 10.59
CA LEU A 1 -4.34 -3.40 10.11
C LEU A 1 -5.26 -3.29 8.89
N PHE A 2 -5.10 -4.14 7.87
CA PHE A 2 -5.91 -4.13 6.64
C PHE A 2 -7.40 -4.36 6.93
N ASN A 3 -7.72 -5.33 7.78
CA ASN A 3 -9.10 -5.60 8.21
C ASN A 3 -9.71 -4.43 9.01
N LEU A 4 -8.90 -3.72 9.79
CA LEU A 4 -9.36 -2.53 10.53
C LEU A 4 -9.70 -1.38 9.56
N ILE A 5 -8.89 -1.16 8.54
CA ILE A 5 -9.10 -0.14 7.51
C ILE A 5 -10.36 -0.42 6.72
N ASN A 6 -10.60 -1.68 6.34
CA ASN A 6 -11.81 -2.10 5.64
C ASN A 6 -13.07 -1.98 6.51
N ASN A 7 -13.00 -2.43 7.76
CA ASN A 7 -14.14 -2.36 8.69
C ASN A 7 -14.53 -0.93 9.06
N LEU A 8 -13.59 0.01 9.03
CA LEU A 8 -13.86 1.43 9.25
C LEU A 8 -14.34 2.17 7.99
N GLY A 9 -14.48 1.49 6.85
CA GLY A 9 -14.88 2.12 5.59
C GLY A 9 -13.85 3.11 5.04
N LEU A 10 -12.62 3.10 5.57
CA LEU A 10 -11.57 4.04 5.19
C LEU A 10 -11.16 3.89 3.72
N ASN A 11 -11.33 2.70 3.12
CA ASN A 11 -11.07 2.51 1.69
C ASN A 11 -11.98 3.37 0.79
N ALA A 12 -13.25 3.51 1.15
CA ALA A 12 -14.16 4.40 0.42
C ALA A 12 -13.79 5.87 0.61
N ALA A 13 -13.41 6.25 1.84
CA ALA A 13 -12.92 7.59 2.14
C ALA A 13 -11.62 7.91 1.39
N LEU A 14 -10.66 6.98 1.36
CA LEU A 14 -9.38 7.13 0.64
C LEU A 14 -9.57 7.30 -0.88
N ARG A 15 -10.65 6.76 -1.45
CA ARG A 15 -10.99 6.92 -2.87
C ARG A 15 -11.74 8.23 -3.18
N SER A 16 -12.16 8.98 -2.15
CA SER A 16 -12.89 10.24 -2.33
C SER A 16 -11.99 11.32 -2.95
N GLY A 17 -12.60 12.22 -3.73
CA GLY A 17 -11.89 13.36 -4.33
C GLY A 17 -11.25 14.28 -3.29
N TRP A 18 -11.87 14.43 -2.13
CA TRP A 18 -11.36 15.23 -1.00
C TRP A 18 -10.06 14.67 -0.44
N TRP A 19 -9.92 13.36 -0.36
CA TRP A 19 -8.70 12.71 0.10
C TRP A 19 -7.54 12.91 -0.88
N ARG A 20 -7.84 12.85 -2.18
CA ARG A 20 -6.84 13.15 -3.22
C ARG A 20 -6.35 14.60 -3.10
N LEU A 21 -7.26 15.54 -2.91
CA LEU A 21 -6.92 16.94 -2.72
C LEU A 21 -6.09 17.16 -1.45
N ALA A 22 -6.46 16.53 -0.33
CA ALA A 22 -5.72 16.59 0.93
C ALA A 22 -4.29 16.04 0.77
N LEU A 23 -4.12 14.90 0.08
CA LEU A 23 -2.80 14.33 -0.20
C LEU A 23 -1.96 15.23 -1.11
N LEU A 24 -2.56 15.82 -2.14
CA LEU A 24 -1.86 16.78 -3.01
C LEU A 24 -1.41 18.01 -2.22
N MET A 25 -2.27 18.56 -1.38
CA MET A 25 -1.93 19.68 -0.49
C MET A 25 -0.80 19.31 0.48
N LEU A 26 -0.89 18.13 1.12
CA LEU A 26 0.16 17.65 2.03
C LEU A 26 1.49 17.48 1.28
N THR A 27 1.46 16.92 0.08
CA THR A 27 2.63 16.77 -0.79
C THR A 27 3.25 18.12 -1.11
N ALA A 28 2.45 19.11 -1.47
CA ALA A 28 2.91 20.47 -1.74
C ALA A 28 3.52 21.13 -0.50
N VAL A 29 2.87 21.03 0.66
CA VAL A 29 3.37 21.58 1.92
C VAL A 29 4.69 20.90 2.33
N CYS A 30 4.79 19.58 2.22
CA CYS A 30 6.03 18.85 2.51
C CYS A 30 7.16 19.24 1.57
N SER A 31 6.86 19.42 0.27
CA SER A 31 7.85 19.87 -0.73
C SER A 31 8.38 21.27 -0.42
N LEU A 32 7.49 22.22 -0.11
CA LEU A 32 7.87 23.57 0.27
C LEU A 32 8.69 23.59 1.57
N ARG A 33 8.29 22.84 2.56
CA ARG A 33 9.04 22.70 3.82
C ARG A 33 10.41 22.07 3.63
N LEU A 34 10.48 21.03 2.79
CA LEU A 34 11.74 20.38 2.43
C LEU A 34 12.68 21.36 1.74
N PHE A 35 12.17 22.11 0.77
CA PHE A 35 12.93 23.14 0.04
C PHE A 35 13.44 24.25 0.98
N ASP A 36 12.56 24.85 1.79
CA ASP A 36 12.91 25.89 2.75
C ASP A 36 14.01 25.43 3.73
N ARG A 37 13.86 24.23 4.30
CA ARG A 37 14.86 23.68 5.23
C ARG A 37 16.18 23.35 4.55
N SER A 38 16.14 22.83 3.32
CA SER A 38 17.34 22.54 2.56
C SER A 38 18.11 23.82 2.23
N LEU A 39 17.39 24.90 1.83
CA LEU A 39 17.99 26.20 1.63
C LEU A 39 18.60 26.78 2.92
N ARG A 40 17.90 26.70 4.03
CA ARG A 40 18.43 27.14 5.34
C ARG A 40 19.69 26.37 5.74
N LEU A 41 19.75 25.06 5.49
CA LEU A 41 20.92 24.26 5.78
C LEU A 41 22.14 24.67 4.94
N ILE A 42 21.91 24.95 3.65
CA ILE A 42 22.95 25.43 2.72
C ILE A 42 23.44 26.83 3.12
N HIS A 43 22.52 27.73 3.42
CA HIS A 43 22.86 29.10 3.81
C HIS A 43 23.46 29.18 5.21
N ALA A 44 23.02 28.36 6.17
CA ALA A 44 23.59 28.31 7.50
C ALA A 44 25.08 27.90 7.52
N ARG A 45 25.53 27.14 6.53
CA ARG A 45 26.97 26.85 6.36
C ARG A 45 27.74 28.02 5.78
N ARG A 46 27.07 28.94 5.09
CA ARG A 46 27.73 30.09 4.42
C ARG A 46 27.73 31.37 5.24
N HIS A 47 26.70 31.60 6.10
CA HIS A 47 26.57 32.90 6.79
C HIS A 47 26.00 32.74 8.20
N ALA A 48 26.77 33.11 9.20
CA ALA A 48 26.25 33.43 10.55
C ALA A 48 25.25 34.62 10.53
N ALA A 49 25.18 35.35 9.41
CA ALA A 49 24.34 36.53 9.22
C ALA A 49 22.81 36.25 9.18
N THR A 50 22.39 35.04 8.86
CA THR A 50 20.96 34.71 8.75
C THR A 50 20.23 34.68 10.11
N LEU A 51 20.96 34.64 11.22
CA LEU A 51 20.34 34.68 12.55
C LEU A 51 19.99 36.11 13.00
N ARG A 52 20.42 37.12 12.28
CA ARG A 52 20.02 38.52 12.55
C ARG A 52 18.53 38.80 12.23
N ASP A 53 17.91 37.96 11.40
CA ASP A 53 16.48 38.04 11.06
C ASP A 53 15.60 37.39 12.14
N GLU A 54 16.18 36.66 13.08
CA GLU A 54 15.46 36.08 14.22
C GLU A 54 15.17 37.15 15.29
N PRO A 55 14.04 36.99 16.03
CA PRO A 55 13.69 37.95 17.05
C PRO A 55 14.77 38.01 18.16
N ARG A 56 15.25 39.23 18.45
CA ARG A 56 16.18 39.50 19.53
C ARG A 56 15.59 39.01 20.85
N VAL A 57 16.31 38.13 21.53
CA VAL A 57 15.83 37.51 22.77
C VAL A 57 16.15 38.37 23.97
N ARG A 58 17.35 38.93 24.01
CA ARG A 58 17.83 39.73 25.14
C ARG A 58 18.97 40.65 24.72
N VAL A 59 19.02 41.81 25.37
CA VAL A 59 20.16 42.71 25.41
C VAL A 59 20.65 42.74 26.84
N ALA A 60 21.92 42.44 27.07
CA ALA A 60 22.57 42.50 28.39
C ALA A 60 23.64 43.57 28.39
N GLN A 61 23.51 44.54 29.29
CA GLN A 61 24.60 45.42 29.69
C GLN A 61 25.48 44.60 30.66
N ASP A 62 26.80 44.76 30.60
CA ASP A 62 27.76 44.02 31.43
C ASP A 62 27.70 42.48 31.28
N ALA A 63 27.43 42.01 30.08
CA ALA A 63 27.51 40.58 29.79
C ALA A 63 28.97 40.08 29.98
N PRO A 64 29.15 38.83 30.42
CA PRO A 64 30.49 38.23 30.48
C PRO A 64 31.22 38.31 29.16
N ALA A 65 32.53 38.40 29.16
CA ALA A 65 33.35 38.40 27.98
C ALA A 65 33.06 37.15 27.10
N LEU A 66 33.26 37.27 25.79
CA LEU A 66 32.87 36.20 24.80
C LEU A 66 33.55 34.86 25.07
N ASP A 67 34.79 34.86 25.56
CA ASP A 67 35.53 33.67 25.97
C ASP A 67 34.87 32.93 27.15
N VAL A 68 34.38 33.67 28.14
CA VAL A 68 33.64 33.13 29.30
C VAL A 68 32.30 32.55 28.82
N LEU A 69 31.59 33.27 27.93
CA LEU A 69 30.36 32.78 27.32
C LEU A 69 30.63 31.51 26.48
N MET A 70 31.71 31.49 25.74
CA MET A 70 32.13 30.32 24.99
C MET A 70 32.34 29.10 25.90
N GLY A 71 33.04 29.28 27.01
CA GLY A 71 33.24 28.22 28.01
C GLY A 71 31.91 27.69 28.57
N ARG A 72 30.99 28.57 28.95
CA ARG A 72 29.67 28.22 29.47
C ARG A 72 28.79 27.48 28.46
N PHE A 73 28.84 27.86 27.19
CA PHE A 73 28.13 27.13 26.14
C PHE A 73 28.73 25.75 25.89
N LYS A 74 30.09 25.63 25.84
CA LYS A 74 30.78 24.33 25.69
C LYS A 74 30.43 23.37 26.83
N GLN A 75 30.44 23.82 28.08
CA GLN A 75 30.07 23.00 29.24
C GLN A 75 28.65 22.44 29.13
N ARG A 76 27.74 23.14 28.44
CA ARG A 76 26.35 22.71 28.22
C ARG A 76 26.18 21.87 26.94
N GLY A 77 27.28 21.49 26.30
CA GLY A 77 27.26 20.61 25.12
C GLY A 77 26.92 21.32 23.81
N TYR A 78 27.12 22.66 23.77
CA TYR A 78 27.03 23.40 22.50
C TYR A 78 28.33 23.32 21.73
N ARG A 79 28.22 23.17 20.43
CA ARG A 79 29.33 23.38 19.50
C ARG A 79 29.45 24.88 19.26
N VAL A 80 30.55 25.46 19.68
CA VAL A 80 30.74 26.91 19.62
C VAL A 80 31.73 27.24 18.53
N SER A 81 31.43 28.21 17.69
CA SER A 81 32.32 28.81 16.72
C SER A 81 32.31 30.32 16.84
N GLN A 82 33.47 30.95 16.76
CA GLN A 82 33.65 32.39 16.80
C GLN A 82 33.95 32.89 15.40
N ALA A 83 33.24 33.93 14.96
CA ALA A 83 33.45 34.56 13.68
C ALA A 83 33.88 36.03 13.90
N GLY A 84 35.17 36.27 13.90
CA GLY A 84 35.73 37.57 14.32
C GLY A 84 35.76 37.76 15.85
N ASN A 85 36.01 39.00 16.30
CA ASN A 85 36.13 39.28 17.73
C ASN A 85 34.82 39.52 18.44
N ASP A 86 33.74 39.75 17.66
CA ASP A 86 32.47 40.27 18.21
C ASP A 86 31.30 39.31 18.04
N LEU A 87 31.51 38.20 17.35
CA LEU A 87 30.43 37.27 16.98
C LEU A 87 30.73 35.85 17.43
N LEU A 88 29.80 35.26 18.20
CA LEU A 88 29.89 33.87 18.65
C LEU A 88 28.62 33.14 18.27
N THR A 89 28.76 31.97 17.67
CA THR A 89 27.62 31.07 17.36
C THR A 89 27.73 29.79 18.19
N ALA A 90 26.65 29.42 18.84
CA ALA A 90 26.56 28.21 19.65
C ALA A 90 25.42 27.33 19.14
N ASP A 91 25.75 26.18 18.57
CA ASP A 91 24.81 25.22 17.99
C ASP A 91 24.76 23.95 18.83
N ARG A 92 23.53 23.51 19.15
CA ARG A 92 23.31 22.23 19.81
C ARG A 92 22.46 21.34 18.92
N ALA A 93 22.89 20.09 18.72
CA ALA A 93 22.24 19.11 17.86
C ALA A 93 22.02 19.61 16.41
N PRO A 94 23.06 20.08 15.68
CA PRO A 94 22.89 20.59 14.32
C PRO A 94 22.37 19.52 13.33
N TRP A 95 22.50 18.25 13.68
CA TRP A 95 21.97 17.12 12.91
C TRP A 95 20.43 16.99 12.99
N ALA A 96 19.78 17.67 13.95
CA ALA A 96 18.32 17.66 14.07
C ALA A 96 17.63 18.29 12.87
N ASP A 97 18.26 19.27 12.20
CA ASP A 97 17.77 19.83 10.92
C ASP A 97 17.81 18.77 9.82
N VAL A 98 18.87 17.97 9.76
CA VAL A 98 18.98 16.87 8.80
C VAL A 98 17.87 15.85 9.04
N LEU A 99 17.61 15.47 10.30
CA LEU A 99 16.53 14.54 10.62
C LEU A 99 15.15 15.12 10.27
N SER A 100 14.96 16.40 10.45
CA SER A 100 13.72 17.05 10.00
C SER A 100 13.57 17.03 8.47
N ILE A 101 14.67 17.19 7.72
CA ILE A 101 14.68 17.00 6.26
C ILE A 101 14.31 15.55 5.92
N VAL A 102 14.92 14.57 6.58
CA VAL A 102 14.61 13.14 6.39
C VAL A 102 13.13 12.85 6.66
N MET A 103 12.56 13.44 7.74
CA MET A 103 11.14 13.30 8.04
C MET A 103 10.26 13.81 6.89
N HIS A 104 10.48 15.02 6.42
CA HIS A 104 9.67 15.59 5.33
C HIS A 104 9.86 14.86 4.01
N ALA A 105 11.09 14.42 3.72
CA ALA A 105 11.38 13.58 2.55
C ALA A 105 10.65 12.23 2.64
N GLY A 106 10.67 11.59 3.81
CA GLY A 106 9.95 10.35 4.04
C GLY A 106 8.43 10.50 3.84
N VAL A 107 7.84 11.55 4.41
CA VAL A 107 6.41 11.86 4.20
C VAL A 107 6.12 12.12 2.72
N LEU A 108 6.96 12.89 2.03
CA LEU A 108 6.81 13.17 0.61
C LEU A 108 6.81 11.89 -0.23
N VAL A 109 7.79 11.00 0.00
CA VAL A 109 7.89 9.71 -0.69
C VAL A 109 6.66 8.84 -0.42
N ALA A 110 6.18 8.79 0.82
CA ALA A 110 4.97 8.05 1.17
C ALA A 110 3.72 8.62 0.48
N CYS A 111 3.56 9.96 0.44
CA CYS A 111 2.46 10.62 -0.27
C CYS A 111 2.49 10.33 -1.78
N ILE A 112 3.66 10.37 -2.40
CA ILE A 112 3.81 10.01 -3.82
C ILE A 112 3.40 8.55 -4.03
N GLY A 113 3.82 7.63 -3.15
CA GLY A 113 3.40 6.22 -3.20
C GLY A 113 1.88 6.06 -3.13
N LEU A 114 1.20 6.77 -2.21
CA LEU A 114 -0.26 6.76 -2.13
C LEU A 114 -0.91 7.32 -3.39
N LEU A 115 -0.42 8.43 -3.92
CA LEU A 115 -0.95 9.02 -5.16
C LEU A 115 -0.80 8.08 -6.35
N LEU A 116 0.33 7.37 -6.48
CA LEU A 116 0.54 6.35 -7.50
C LEU A 116 -0.44 5.19 -7.34
N ASN A 117 -0.68 4.70 -6.12
CA ASN A 117 -1.68 3.67 -5.89
C ASN A 117 -3.10 4.14 -6.25
N MET A 118 -3.43 5.40 -6.00
CA MET A 118 -4.74 5.96 -6.35
C MET A 118 -4.91 6.20 -7.85
N ALA A 119 -3.83 6.50 -8.56
CA ALA A 119 -3.85 6.80 -9.99
C ALA A 119 -3.75 5.54 -10.88
N LEU A 120 -2.90 4.61 -10.49
CA LEU A 120 -2.53 3.44 -11.30
C LEU A 120 -2.94 2.12 -10.66
N GLY A 121 -3.21 2.11 -9.36
CA GLY A 121 -3.61 0.92 -8.62
C GLY A 121 -5.04 0.50 -8.97
N TRP A 122 -5.28 -0.81 -8.91
CA TRP A 122 -6.59 -1.40 -9.10
C TRP A 122 -6.77 -2.65 -8.23
N GLU A 123 -8.03 -3.00 -7.99
CA GLU A 123 -8.43 -4.19 -7.25
C GLU A 123 -9.52 -4.92 -8.03
N SER A 124 -9.43 -6.22 -8.07
CA SER A 124 -10.42 -7.13 -8.66
C SER A 124 -10.76 -8.22 -7.63
N PRO A 125 -11.65 -7.92 -6.69
CA PRO A 125 -12.03 -8.88 -5.66
C PRO A 125 -12.96 -9.97 -6.19
N ASN A 126 -12.90 -11.14 -5.56
CA ASN A 126 -13.80 -12.29 -5.78
C ASN A 126 -13.94 -12.68 -7.25
N ARG A 127 -12.82 -12.76 -7.98
CA ARG A 127 -12.84 -13.23 -9.36
C ARG A 127 -12.91 -14.74 -9.43
N ASN A 128 -13.94 -15.23 -10.09
CA ASN A 128 -14.07 -16.65 -10.38
C ASN A 128 -13.22 -16.99 -11.61
N LEU A 129 -12.23 -17.85 -11.42
CA LEU A 129 -11.43 -18.43 -12.47
C LEU A 129 -12.03 -19.79 -12.84
N GLN A 130 -12.20 -19.99 -14.12
CA GLN A 130 -12.63 -21.26 -14.68
C GLN A 130 -11.46 -21.90 -15.42
N ALA A 131 -11.32 -23.21 -15.27
CA ALA A 131 -10.27 -23.96 -15.93
C ALA A 131 -10.37 -23.85 -17.46
N GLY A 132 -9.27 -23.50 -18.08
CA GLY A 132 -9.18 -23.27 -19.53
C GLY A 132 -9.80 -21.96 -20.02
N ALA A 133 -10.38 -21.14 -19.14
CA ALA A 133 -10.97 -19.86 -19.50
C ALA A 133 -10.12 -18.68 -19.00
N THR A 134 -10.00 -17.66 -19.83
CA THR A 134 -9.31 -16.43 -19.50
C THR A 134 -10.26 -15.45 -18.82
N THR A 135 -9.89 -15.02 -17.61
CA THR A 135 -10.64 -14.01 -16.86
C THR A 135 -9.92 -12.66 -16.96
N ALA A 136 -10.56 -11.69 -17.58
CA ALA A 136 -10.00 -10.35 -17.70
C ALA A 136 -9.92 -9.68 -16.32
N LEU A 137 -8.79 -9.07 -16.04
CA LEU A 137 -8.53 -8.20 -14.90
C LEU A 137 -8.69 -6.73 -15.36
N HIS A 138 -7.76 -5.89 -14.97
CA HIS A 138 -7.73 -4.47 -15.31
C HIS A 138 -6.53 -4.16 -16.20
N ASN A 139 -6.62 -3.11 -17.05
CA ASN A 139 -5.53 -2.62 -17.89
C ASN A 139 -4.93 -3.69 -18.82
N GLY A 140 -5.78 -4.56 -19.43
CA GLY A 140 -5.32 -5.57 -20.37
C GLY A 140 -4.68 -6.81 -19.76
N PHE A 141 -4.57 -6.85 -18.43
CA PHE A 141 -4.17 -8.07 -17.73
C PHE A 141 -5.31 -9.08 -17.71
N ALA A 142 -4.96 -10.34 -17.81
CA ALA A 142 -5.88 -11.44 -17.71
C ALA A 142 -5.24 -12.62 -16.96
N LEU A 143 -6.07 -13.42 -16.31
CA LEU A 143 -5.67 -14.66 -15.68
C LEU A 143 -6.31 -15.83 -16.36
N LEU A 144 -5.51 -16.82 -16.68
CA LEU A 144 -5.94 -18.13 -17.16
C LEU A 144 -5.63 -19.16 -16.08
N LEU A 145 -6.62 -19.98 -15.76
CA LEU A 145 -6.42 -21.19 -14.97
C LEU A 145 -6.13 -22.31 -15.94
N ASP A 146 -4.85 -22.67 -16.09
CA ASP A 146 -4.38 -23.74 -16.97
C ASP A 146 -4.48 -25.08 -16.23
N GLU A 147 -5.28 -25.99 -16.77
CA GLU A 147 -5.41 -27.35 -16.25
C GLU A 147 -4.25 -28.20 -16.74
N GLY A 148 -3.38 -28.62 -15.84
CA GLY A 148 -2.44 -29.69 -16.12
C GLY A 148 -3.13 -31.07 -16.21
N ALA A 149 -2.37 -32.08 -16.60
CA ALA A 149 -2.86 -33.47 -16.68
C ALA A 149 -3.31 -33.98 -15.29
N THR A 150 -2.75 -33.44 -14.24
CA THR A 150 -3.12 -33.76 -12.85
C THR A 150 -3.53 -32.48 -12.11
N PRO A 151 -4.34 -32.59 -11.03
CA PRO A 151 -4.71 -31.45 -10.19
C PRO A 151 -3.52 -30.68 -9.60
N ALA A 152 -2.40 -31.35 -9.38
CA ALA A 152 -1.18 -30.74 -8.87
C ALA A 152 -0.46 -29.87 -9.93
N GLU A 153 -0.73 -30.10 -11.19
CA GLU A 153 -0.14 -29.35 -12.33
C GLU A 153 -0.97 -28.14 -12.74
N THR A 154 -2.12 -27.91 -12.09
CA THR A 154 -2.95 -26.71 -12.34
C THR A 154 -2.15 -25.46 -12.02
N ARG A 155 -2.08 -24.52 -12.97
CA ARG A 155 -1.28 -23.31 -12.89
C ARG A 155 -2.13 -22.06 -13.09
N LEU A 156 -1.73 -21.00 -12.41
CA LEU A 156 -2.20 -19.64 -12.71
C LEU A 156 -1.28 -19.01 -13.74
N VAL A 157 -1.80 -18.65 -14.88
CA VAL A 157 -1.06 -17.99 -15.95
C VAL A 157 -1.52 -16.53 -16.03
N LEU A 158 -0.62 -15.61 -15.71
CA LEU A 158 -0.87 -14.17 -15.89
C LEU A 158 -0.48 -13.78 -17.30
N GLN A 159 -1.40 -13.11 -18.00
CA GLN A 159 -1.24 -12.66 -19.38
C GLN A 159 -1.43 -11.13 -19.47
N ASN A 160 -0.77 -10.51 -20.44
CA ASN A 160 -1.04 -9.15 -20.87
C ASN A 160 -1.17 -9.15 -22.40
N GLY A 161 -2.40 -9.04 -22.87
CA GLY A 161 -2.73 -9.32 -24.27
C GLY A 161 -2.41 -10.79 -24.59
N GLU A 162 -1.63 -11.01 -25.65
CA GLU A 162 -1.20 -12.35 -26.07
C GLU A 162 0.05 -12.87 -25.34
N ASN A 163 0.71 -12.02 -24.54
CA ASN A 163 1.97 -12.37 -23.90
C ASN A 163 1.73 -13.01 -22.52
N THR A 164 2.28 -14.20 -22.32
CA THR A 164 2.36 -14.83 -20.99
C THR A 164 3.47 -14.17 -20.18
N LEU A 165 3.10 -13.54 -19.08
CA LEU A 165 4.03 -12.88 -18.18
C LEU A 165 4.61 -13.85 -17.14
N ALA A 166 3.79 -14.74 -16.62
CA ALA A 166 4.20 -15.74 -15.66
C ALA A 166 3.22 -16.91 -15.61
N ALA A 167 3.73 -18.09 -15.24
CA ALA A 167 2.94 -19.26 -14.91
C ALA A 167 3.39 -19.75 -13.52
N THR A 168 2.47 -19.78 -12.56
CA THR A 168 2.76 -20.16 -11.17
C THR A 168 1.82 -21.26 -10.72
N PRO A 169 2.19 -22.11 -9.75
CA PRO A 169 1.26 -23.05 -9.15
C PRO A 169 0.00 -22.33 -8.65
N LEU A 170 -1.12 -23.07 -8.52
CA LEU A 170 -2.37 -22.53 -7.98
C LEU A 170 -2.25 -22.23 -6.48
N GLN A 171 -1.68 -21.08 -6.18
CA GLN A 171 -1.47 -20.57 -4.82
C GLN A 171 -1.43 -19.04 -4.82
N SER A 172 -1.50 -18.46 -3.63
CA SER A 172 -1.29 -17.01 -3.48
C SER A 172 0.12 -16.64 -3.91
N THR A 173 0.26 -15.65 -4.78
CA THR A 173 1.53 -15.27 -5.38
C THR A 173 1.58 -13.78 -5.70
N SER A 174 2.78 -13.28 -5.98
CA SER A 174 2.98 -11.91 -6.49
C SER A 174 3.83 -11.96 -7.75
N VAL A 175 3.32 -11.40 -8.82
CA VAL A 175 3.98 -11.40 -10.15
C VAL A 175 3.87 -10.01 -10.75
N ASN A 176 5.00 -9.43 -11.13
CA ASN A 176 5.08 -8.09 -11.75
C ASN A 176 4.33 -7.00 -10.96
N GLY A 177 4.37 -7.07 -9.62
CA GLY A 177 3.67 -6.14 -8.74
C GLY A 177 2.17 -6.39 -8.57
N ILE A 178 1.61 -7.36 -9.31
CA ILE A 178 0.23 -7.84 -9.12
C ILE A 178 0.25 -8.91 -8.03
N GLN A 179 -0.51 -8.68 -6.97
CA GLN A 179 -0.72 -9.65 -5.89
C GLN A 179 -1.99 -10.44 -6.20
N ILE A 180 -1.87 -11.75 -6.20
CA ILE A 180 -2.96 -12.68 -6.43
C ILE A 180 -3.12 -13.49 -5.14
N ALA A 181 -4.24 -13.31 -4.45
CA ALA A 181 -4.58 -14.07 -3.26
C ALA A 181 -5.61 -15.13 -3.62
N LEU A 182 -5.24 -16.39 -3.50
CA LEU A 182 -6.16 -17.52 -3.66
C LEU A 182 -7.04 -17.59 -2.40
N LYS A 183 -8.36 -17.43 -2.57
CA LYS A 183 -9.33 -17.55 -1.48
C LYS A 183 -9.85 -18.97 -1.33
N GLN A 184 -10.25 -19.55 -2.45
CA GLN A 184 -10.90 -20.85 -2.45
C GLN A 184 -10.65 -21.57 -3.78
N ILE A 185 -10.44 -22.88 -3.69
CA ILE A 185 -10.51 -23.78 -4.82
C ILE A 185 -11.91 -24.36 -4.83
N THR A 186 -12.61 -24.26 -5.96
CA THR A 186 -13.99 -24.69 -6.08
C THR A 186 -14.08 -25.94 -6.96
N PRO A 187 -14.89 -26.92 -6.57
CA PRO A 187 -15.21 -28.02 -7.46
C PRO A 187 -16.01 -27.50 -8.65
N GLY A 188 -15.87 -28.16 -9.77
CA GLY A 188 -16.63 -27.83 -10.97
C GLY A 188 -16.70 -29.03 -11.91
N TYR A 189 -17.51 -28.87 -12.93
CA TYR A 189 -17.69 -29.89 -13.96
C TYR A 189 -17.70 -29.26 -15.34
N ARG A 190 -16.93 -29.85 -16.22
CA ARG A 190 -16.99 -29.56 -17.65
C ARG A 190 -18.09 -30.45 -18.21
N VAL A 191 -19.19 -29.85 -18.67
CA VAL A 191 -20.38 -30.52 -19.12
C VAL A 191 -20.46 -30.42 -20.63
N SER A 192 -20.60 -31.56 -21.28
CA SER A 192 -20.95 -31.69 -22.72
C SER A 192 -22.16 -32.60 -22.85
N ALA A 193 -22.90 -32.43 -23.92
CA ALA A 193 -24.05 -33.27 -24.24
C ALA A 193 -24.05 -33.66 -25.70
N VAL A 194 -24.35 -34.92 -25.97
CA VAL A 194 -24.43 -35.48 -27.30
C VAL A 194 -25.74 -36.24 -27.48
N THR A 195 -26.26 -36.26 -28.71
CA THR A 195 -27.36 -37.17 -29.10
C THR A 195 -26.89 -38.60 -29.20
N GLN A 196 -27.82 -39.53 -29.32
CA GLN A 196 -27.54 -40.94 -29.55
C GLN A 196 -26.68 -41.18 -30.82
N ASP A 197 -26.81 -40.31 -31.82
CA ASP A 197 -26.01 -40.33 -33.08
C ASP A 197 -24.64 -39.60 -32.89
N ALA A 198 -24.19 -39.36 -31.66
CA ALA A 198 -22.96 -38.64 -31.32
C ALA A 198 -22.86 -37.21 -31.85
N ARG A 199 -23.98 -36.55 -32.14
CA ARG A 199 -23.99 -35.14 -32.53
C ARG A 199 -23.90 -34.25 -31.30
N PRO A 200 -22.95 -33.30 -31.23
CA PRO A 200 -22.87 -32.38 -30.10
C PRO A 200 -24.10 -31.46 -30.05
N LEU A 201 -24.66 -31.33 -28.87
CA LEU A 201 -25.77 -30.41 -28.59
C LEU A 201 -25.27 -29.05 -28.16
N SER A 202 -26.00 -28.04 -28.53
CA SER A 202 -25.75 -26.66 -28.15
C SER A 202 -26.19 -26.40 -26.68
N ILE A 203 -25.24 -25.99 -25.85
CA ILE A 203 -25.46 -25.68 -24.44
C ILE A 203 -25.48 -24.17 -24.25
N ARG A 204 -26.47 -23.63 -23.53
CA ARG A 204 -26.57 -22.23 -23.12
C ARG A 204 -26.50 -22.14 -21.60
N ALA A 205 -25.48 -21.54 -21.10
CA ALA A 205 -25.42 -21.14 -19.68
C ALA A 205 -25.88 -19.70 -19.52
N SER A 206 -26.40 -19.39 -18.34
CA SER A 206 -26.91 -18.04 -18.01
C SER A 206 -25.89 -16.91 -18.23
N ASN A 207 -24.62 -17.23 -18.22
CA ASN A 207 -23.51 -16.27 -18.32
C ASN A 207 -22.88 -16.19 -19.73
N PHE A 208 -23.32 -17.00 -20.70
CA PHE A 208 -22.75 -17.02 -22.05
C PHE A 208 -23.73 -16.47 -23.09
N VAL A 209 -23.28 -15.50 -23.85
CA VAL A 209 -24.06 -14.87 -24.94
C VAL A 209 -24.25 -15.84 -26.13
N SER A 210 -23.27 -16.73 -26.37
CA SER A 210 -23.28 -17.65 -27.46
C SER A 210 -23.39 -19.09 -26.98
N PRO A 211 -24.13 -19.96 -27.72
CA PRO A 211 -24.20 -21.37 -27.40
C PRO A 211 -22.83 -22.04 -27.65
N THR A 212 -22.48 -22.98 -26.81
CA THR A 212 -21.23 -23.74 -26.87
C THR A 212 -21.51 -25.24 -26.83
N ALA A 213 -20.61 -26.08 -27.37
CA ALA A 213 -20.72 -27.53 -27.29
C ALA A 213 -20.33 -28.07 -25.89
N GLU A 214 -19.61 -27.27 -25.12
CA GLU A 214 -19.11 -27.61 -23.79
C GLU A 214 -19.19 -26.39 -22.90
N VAL A 215 -19.59 -26.57 -21.65
CA VAL A 215 -19.67 -25.49 -20.64
C VAL A 215 -19.04 -25.94 -19.34
N LEU A 216 -18.38 -25.02 -18.65
CA LEU A 216 -17.83 -25.27 -17.32
C LEU A 216 -18.77 -24.70 -16.25
N LEU A 217 -19.15 -25.54 -15.32
CA LEU A 217 -19.96 -25.19 -14.16
C LEU A 217 -19.09 -25.19 -12.91
N ASN A 218 -18.91 -24.02 -12.29
CA ASN A 218 -18.18 -23.88 -11.04
C ASN A 218 -19.15 -23.72 -9.88
N LEU A 219 -19.06 -24.63 -8.93
CA LEU A 219 -19.90 -24.61 -7.73
C LEU A 219 -19.16 -23.81 -6.65
N THR A 220 -19.68 -22.63 -6.34
CA THR A 220 -19.13 -21.74 -5.30
C THR A 220 -20.11 -21.58 -4.15
N GLU A 221 -19.65 -21.15 -2.97
CA GLU A 221 -20.55 -20.84 -1.86
C GLU A 221 -21.61 -19.78 -2.24
N ALA A 222 -21.23 -18.82 -3.09
CA ALA A 222 -22.14 -17.78 -3.57
C ALA A 222 -23.11 -18.29 -4.65
N SER A 223 -22.78 -19.39 -5.32
CA SER A 223 -23.55 -20.01 -6.40
C SER A 223 -23.46 -21.52 -6.26
N PRO A 224 -24.12 -22.11 -5.26
CA PRO A 224 -24.05 -23.55 -4.99
C PRO A 224 -24.78 -24.39 -6.04
N GLU A 225 -25.57 -23.79 -6.89
CA GLU A 225 -26.30 -24.42 -7.97
C GLU A 225 -26.11 -23.64 -9.29
N GLN A 226 -25.81 -24.35 -10.36
CA GLN A 226 -25.59 -23.79 -11.68
C GLN A 226 -26.53 -24.44 -12.71
N TYR A 227 -27.10 -23.61 -13.61
CA TYR A 227 -28.08 -24.05 -14.59
C TYR A 227 -27.54 -23.86 -16.00
N VAL A 228 -27.86 -24.83 -16.85
CA VAL A 228 -27.64 -24.75 -18.28
C VAL A 228 -28.88 -25.25 -19.04
N ALA A 229 -29.16 -24.64 -20.17
CA ALA A 229 -30.24 -25.06 -21.03
C ALA A 229 -29.68 -25.72 -22.32
N LEU A 230 -30.35 -26.76 -22.78
CA LEU A 230 -30.14 -27.44 -24.04
C LEU A 230 -31.42 -27.24 -24.89
N PRO A 231 -31.55 -26.10 -25.58
CA PRO A 231 -32.79 -25.78 -26.32
C PRO A 231 -33.15 -26.84 -27.38
N ASP A 232 -32.13 -27.37 -28.05
CA ASP A 232 -32.31 -28.37 -29.15
C ASP A 232 -32.89 -29.70 -28.63
N ALA A 233 -32.59 -30.05 -27.36
CA ALA A 233 -33.13 -31.24 -26.70
C ALA A 233 -34.38 -30.95 -25.86
N ARG A 234 -34.78 -29.67 -25.71
CA ARG A 234 -35.84 -29.21 -24.77
C ARG A 234 -35.58 -29.66 -23.34
N LEU A 235 -34.30 -29.66 -22.93
CA LEU A 235 -33.89 -30.01 -21.56
C LEU A 235 -33.17 -28.83 -20.89
N ALA A 236 -33.21 -28.79 -19.59
CA ALA A 236 -32.35 -27.98 -18.77
C ALA A 236 -31.67 -28.88 -17.74
N LEU A 237 -30.44 -28.53 -17.40
CA LEU A 237 -29.64 -29.24 -16.41
C LEU A 237 -29.30 -28.28 -15.27
N ALA A 238 -29.44 -28.73 -14.03
CA ALA A 238 -28.89 -28.07 -12.86
C ALA A 238 -27.86 -28.98 -12.19
N VAL A 239 -26.69 -28.45 -11.87
CA VAL A 239 -25.72 -29.11 -11.03
C VAL A 239 -25.62 -28.35 -9.71
N SER A 240 -25.79 -29.04 -8.61
CA SER A 240 -25.76 -28.48 -7.26
C SER A 240 -24.65 -29.10 -6.41
N ALA A 241 -24.02 -28.30 -5.56
CA ALA A 241 -23.13 -28.79 -4.52
C ALA A 241 -23.88 -29.71 -3.55
N GLY A 242 -23.19 -30.68 -2.96
CA GLY A 242 -23.76 -31.46 -1.87
C GLY A 242 -24.16 -30.57 -0.68
N ALA A 243 -25.19 -30.93 0.04
CA ALA A 243 -25.66 -30.19 1.20
C ALA A 243 -24.63 -30.16 2.36
N SER A 244 -23.66 -31.07 2.32
CA SER A 244 -22.47 -31.10 3.18
C SER A 244 -21.25 -31.55 2.38
N PRO A 245 -20.00 -31.28 2.85
CA PRO A 245 -18.78 -31.67 2.14
C PRO A 245 -18.68 -33.18 1.83
N ASP A 246 -19.35 -34.00 2.61
CA ASP A 246 -19.33 -35.47 2.47
C ASP A 246 -20.44 -35.98 1.54
N GLN A 247 -21.35 -35.12 1.10
CA GLN A 247 -22.41 -35.49 0.18
C GLN A 247 -21.97 -35.25 -1.26
N PRO A 248 -22.22 -36.22 -2.18
CA PRO A 248 -21.91 -36.02 -3.57
C PRO A 248 -22.75 -34.91 -4.17
N GLU A 249 -22.17 -34.21 -5.13
CA GLU A 249 -22.88 -33.24 -5.97
C GLU A 249 -24.03 -33.94 -6.69
N ARG A 250 -25.10 -33.18 -6.91
CA ARG A 250 -26.33 -33.68 -7.56
C ARG A 250 -26.55 -33.01 -8.89
N VAL A 251 -27.10 -33.80 -9.80
CA VAL A 251 -27.59 -33.32 -11.08
C VAL A 251 -29.10 -33.51 -11.15
N ARG A 252 -29.79 -32.45 -11.57
CA ARG A 252 -31.21 -32.46 -11.87
C ARG A 252 -31.43 -32.09 -13.32
N ILE A 253 -32.21 -32.86 -14.03
CA ILE A 253 -32.60 -32.60 -15.42
C ILE A 253 -34.06 -32.30 -15.49
N PHE A 254 -34.40 -31.21 -16.18
CA PHE A 254 -35.76 -30.68 -16.29
C PHE A 254 -36.18 -30.72 -17.76
N ALA A 255 -37.45 -31.01 -17.98
CA ALA A 255 -38.08 -30.83 -19.29
C ALA A 255 -38.45 -29.38 -19.55
N LEU A 256 -38.14 -28.83 -20.72
CA LEU A 256 -38.53 -27.49 -21.13
C LEU A 256 -39.75 -27.57 -22.07
N PRO A 257 -40.72 -26.66 -21.99
CA PRO A 257 -40.82 -25.50 -21.06
C PRO A 257 -41.46 -25.80 -19.70
N SER A 258 -41.88 -27.06 -19.44
CA SER A 258 -42.68 -27.39 -18.24
C SER A 258 -41.96 -27.19 -16.90
N GLY A 259 -40.63 -27.25 -16.90
CA GLY A 259 -39.81 -27.24 -15.66
C GLY A 259 -39.96 -28.51 -14.80
N GLN A 260 -40.61 -29.55 -15.33
CA GLN A 260 -40.78 -30.80 -14.61
C GLN A 260 -39.45 -31.56 -14.51
N VAL A 261 -39.10 -32.06 -13.30
CA VAL A 261 -37.91 -32.87 -13.08
C VAL A 261 -38.07 -34.21 -13.79
N VAL A 262 -37.20 -34.49 -14.71
CA VAL A 262 -37.14 -35.78 -15.44
C VAL A 262 -36.26 -36.78 -14.68
N THR A 263 -35.16 -36.31 -14.12
CA THR A 263 -34.19 -37.15 -13.38
C THR A 263 -33.49 -36.33 -12.34
N GLU A 264 -33.26 -36.93 -11.17
CA GLU A 264 -32.37 -36.41 -10.13
C GLU A 264 -31.44 -37.54 -9.64
N THR A 265 -30.14 -37.32 -9.68
CA THR A 265 -29.15 -38.33 -9.28
C THR A 265 -27.86 -37.64 -8.80
N ALA A 266 -26.97 -38.39 -8.20
CA ALA A 266 -25.57 -37.94 -7.99
C ALA A 266 -24.89 -37.74 -9.36
N VAL A 267 -23.94 -36.81 -9.41
CA VAL A 267 -23.14 -36.59 -10.62
C VAL A 267 -22.35 -37.85 -10.95
N GLN A 268 -22.51 -38.34 -12.15
CA GLN A 268 -21.79 -39.50 -12.70
C GLN A 268 -21.02 -39.06 -13.94
N PRO A 269 -19.91 -39.75 -14.33
CA PRO A 269 -19.13 -39.37 -15.50
C PRO A 269 -19.95 -39.29 -16.78
N GLN A 270 -20.98 -40.12 -16.89
CA GLN A 270 -21.94 -40.12 -17.99
C GLN A 270 -23.36 -40.37 -17.45
N LEU A 271 -24.32 -39.63 -17.95
CA LEU A 271 -25.73 -39.75 -17.62
C LEU A 271 -26.54 -39.67 -18.91
N THR A 272 -27.32 -40.73 -19.22
CA THR A 272 -28.19 -40.74 -20.38
C THR A 272 -29.64 -40.52 -19.95
N VAL A 273 -30.30 -39.59 -20.60
CA VAL A 273 -31.71 -39.27 -20.41
C VAL A 273 -32.40 -39.13 -21.76
N GLY A 274 -33.27 -40.05 -22.07
CA GLY A 274 -33.86 -40.20 -23.44
C GLY A 274 -32.74 -40.42 -24.47
N ASP A 275 -32.73 -39.58 -25.51
CA ASP A 275 -31.78 -39.64 -26.59
C ASP A 275 -30.51 -38.80 -26.34
N VAL A 276 -30.34 -38.22 -25.14
CA VAL A 276 -29.23 -37.33 -24.81
C VAL A 276 -28.32 -37.99 -23.78
N THR A 277 -27.03 -38.03 -24.09
CA THR A 277 -25.96 -38.42 -23.17
C THR A 277 -25.18 -37.23 -22.73
N PHE A 278 -25.21 -36.96 -21.45
CA PHE A 278 -24.41 -35.94 -20.77
C PHE A 278 -23.09 -36.54 -20.31
N SER A 279 -21.99 -35.83 -20.53
CA SER A 279 -20.67 -36.17 -20.00
C SER A 279 -20.25 -35.10 -18.98
N PHE A 280 -19.86 -35.56 -17.81
CA PHE A 280 -19.38 -34.71 -16.71
C PHE A 280 -17.91 -35.05 -16.43
N LYS A 281 -17.02 -34.14 -16.84
CA LYS A 281 -15.59 -34.24 -16.51
C LYS A 281 -15.30 -33.35 -15.30
N PRO A 282 -14.76 -33.89 -14.21
CA PRO A 282 -14.35 -33.06 -13.08
C PRO A 282 -13.39 -31.97 -13.56
N ALA A 283 -13.63 -30.75 -13.15
CA ALA A 283 -12.81 -29.61 -13.41
C ALA A 283 -12.64 -28.80 -12.12
N ARG A 284 -11.71 -27.88 -12.09
CA ARG A 284 -11.47 -27.02 -10.92
C ARG A 284 -11.69 -25.58 -11.30
N GLY A 285 -12.30 -24.86 -10.39
CA GLY A 285 -12.31 -23.41 -10.40
C GLY A 285 -11.50 -22.86 -9.25
N ALA A 286 -11.28 -21.57 -9.26
CA ALA A 286 -10.67 -20.86 -8.17
C ALA A 286 -11.34 -19.49 -7.96
N VAL A 287 -11.52 -19.11 -6.71
CA VAL A 287 -11.90 -17.74 -6.35
C VAL A 287 -10.65 -17.03 -5.89
N ILE A 288 -10.34 -15.92 -6.52
CA ILE A 288 -9.15 -15.13 -6.22
C ILE A 288 -9.51 -13.66 -5.98
N ASP A 289 -8.63 -12.99 -5.23
CA ASP A 289 -8.51 -11.54 -5.28
C ASP A 289 -7.23 -11.18 -6.04
N ALA A 290 -7.33 -10.23 -6.93
CA ALA A 290 -6.16 -9.67 -7.59
C ALA A 290 -6.08 -8.18 -7.31
N ASN A 291 -4.90 -7.69 -6.94
CA ASN A 291 -4.66 -6.27 -6.75
C ASN A 291 -3.31 -5.84 -7.34
N TYR A 292 -3.24 -4.60 -7.75
CA TYR A 292 -2.03 -3.95 -8.23
C TYR A 292 -1.84 -2.63 -7.50
N SER A 293 -0.73 -2.51 -6.79
CA SER A 293 -0.43 -1.35 -5.94
C SER A 293 1.02 -0.89 -6.15
N PRO A 294 1.32 -0.20 -7.27
CA PRO A 294 2.69 0.15 -7.68
C PRO A 294 3.39 1.09 -6.71
N GLY A 295 2.65 1.89 -5.96
CA GLY A 295 3.18 2.83 -4.99
C GLY A 295 3.55 2.22 -3.63
N ASN A 296 3.25 0.93 -3.39
CA ASN A 296 3.53 0.30 -2.10
C ASN A 296 5.01 0.32 -1.73
N VAL A 297 5.91 0.14 -2.69
CA VAL A 297 7.36 0.20 -2.45
C VAL A 297 7.76 1.57 -1.88
N LEU A 298 7.25 2.65 -2.47
CA LEU A 298 7.49 4.01 -1.99
C LEU A 298 6.86 4.26 -0.63
N LEU A 299 5.65 3.75 -0.41
CA LEU A 299 4.97 3.85 0.88
C LEU A 299 5.79 3.20 2.00
N TRP A 300 6.23 1.94 1.78
CA TRP A 300 7.02 1.21 2.75
C TRP A 300 8.44 1.76 2.93
N ALA A 301 9.02 2.44 1.95
CA ALA A 301 10.28 3.16 2.10
C ALA A 301 10.09 4.50 2.83
N GLY A 302 9.04 5.25 2.50
CA GLY A 302 8.78 6.58 3.03
C GLY A 302 8.39 6.59 4.51
N LEU A 303 7.55 5.64 4.95
CA LEU A 303 7.08 5.59 6.34
C LEU A 303 8.20 5.42 7.38
N PRO A 304 9.15 4.47 7.25
CA PRO A 304 10.27 4.36 8.17
C PRO A 304 11.16 5.60 8.17
N LEU A 305 11.43 6.20 7.02
CA LEU A 305 12.21 7.43 6.93
C LEU A 305 11.52 8.57 7.67
N ALA A 306 10.21 8.74 7.48
CA ALA A 306 9.43 9.74 8.19
C ALA A 306 9.47 9.51 9.71
N LEU A 307 9.34 8.27 10.16
CA LEU A 307 9.37 7.90 11.57
C LEU A 307 10.73 8.15 12.21
N ILE A 308 11.82 7.73 11.55
CA ILE A 308 13.19 7.98 12.02
C ILE A 308 13.45 9.47 12.14
N GLY A 309 13.08 10.24 11.10
CA GLY A 309 13.24 11.68 11.12
C GLY A 309 12.41 12.36 12.23
N LEU A 310 11.16 11.90 12.44
CA LEU A 310 10.28 12.42 13.49
C LEU A 310 10.83 12.14 14.89
N ILE A 311 11.19 10.90 15.19
CA ILE A 311 11.75 10.50 16.49
C ILE A 311 13.02 11.29 16.77
N GLY A 312 13.91 11.37 15.80
CA GLY A 312 15.16 12.11 15.98
C GLY A 312 14.96 13.61 16.20
N ALA A 313 14.02 14.23 15.48
CA ALA A 313 13.69 15.65 15.67
C ALA A 313 13.02 15.94 17.03
N LEU A 314 12.26 14.98 17.57
CA LEU A 314 11.60 15.11 18.87
C LEU A 314 12.55 14.90 20.05
N LEU A 315 13.47 13.92 19.95
CA LEU A 315 14.39 13.58 21.04
C LEU A 315 15.40 14.67 21.33
N ARG A 316 15.88 15.38 20.29
CA ARG A 316 16.87 16.44 20.45
C ARG A 316 16.57 17.61 19.51
N PRO A 317 15.70 18.54 19.91
CA PRO A 317 15.43 19.72 19.11
C PRO A 317 16.70 20.55 18.90
N MET A 318 16.92 21.02 17.69
CA MET A 318 18.00 21.95 17.39
C MET A 318 17.85 23.20 18.23
N GLN A 319 18.98 23.68 18.74
CA GLN A 319 19.07 24.99 19.42
C GLN A 319 20.26 25.74 18.81
N ARG A 320 20.00 26.95 18.36
CA ARG A 320 21.02 27.84 17.82
C ARG A 320 20.95 29.17 18.52
N ILE A 321 22.10 29.63 19.01
CA ILE A 321 22.25 30.90 19.72
C ILE A 321 23.35 31.69 19.01
N LEU A 322 23.02 32.91 18.63
CA LEU A 322 23.96 33.89 18.15
C LEU A 322 24.19 34.92 19.26
N VAL A 323 25.42 35.22 19.56
CA VAL A 323 25.83 36.25 20.48
C VAL A 323 26.63 37.30 19.73
N GLN A 324 26.19 38.54 19.76
CA GLN A 324 26.87 39.66 19.14
C GLN A 324 27.26 40.66 20.22
N HIS A 325 28.54 40.97 20.30
CA HIS A 325 29.10 41.88 21.28
C HIS A 325 29.33 43.27 20.67
N HIS A 326 28.85 44.32 21.34
CA HIS A 326 28.97 45.70 20.89
C HIS A 326 29.61 46.56 21.98
N GLY A 327 30.84 46.27 22.38
CA GLY A 327 31.53 47.03 23.42
C GLY A 327 30.90 46.95 24.79
N HIS A 328 29.87 47.79 25.05
CA HIS A 328 29.20 47.86 26.37
C HIS A 328 27.95 46.99 26.47
N TRP A 329 27.52 46.37 25.43
CA TRP A 329 26.29 45.58 25.40
C TRP A 329 26.41 44.36 24.51
N THR A 330 25.66 43.33 24.83
CA THR A 330 25.68 42.07 24.13
C THR A 330 24.28 41.69 23.75
N GLU A 331 24.08 41.38 22.49
CA GLU A 331 22.80 40.93 21.93
C GLU A 331 22.78 39.42 21.77
N PHE A 332 21.65 38.81 22.15
CA PHE A 332 21.42 37.40 22.03
C PHE A 332 20.25 37.16 21.11
N TYR A 333 20.47 36.34 20.10
CA TYR A 333 19.47 35.83 19.21
C TYR A 333 19.35 34.34 19.39
N ALA A 334 18.15 33.78 19.38
CA ALA A 334 17.95 32.39 19.63
C ALA A 334 16.89 31.80 18.72
N ASP A 335 17.24 30.69 18.10
CA ASP A 335 16.34 29.83 17.37
C ASP A 335 16.27 28.45 18.04
N GLY A 336 15.09 27.86 18.05
CA GLY A 336 14.84 26.53 18.60
C GLY A 336 14.27 26.52 20.02
N ARG A 337 13.61 25.40 20.32
CA ARG A 337 12.86 25.19 21.58
C ARG A 337 13.80 25.18 22.78
N GLY A 338 13.56 26.04 23.76
CA GLY A 338 14.34 26.11 24.99
C GLY A 338 15.62 26.97 24.90
N ALA A 339 16.00 27.48 23.74
CA ALA A 339 17.22 28.31 23.62
C ALA A 339 17.16 29.59 24.48
N ARG A 340 15.99 30.22 24.61
CA ARG A 340 15.76 31.39 25.50
C ARG A 340 16.04 31.07 26.96
N SER A 341 15.60 29.93 27.45
CA SER A 341 15.83 29.47 28.84
C SER A 341 17.33 29.28 29.11
N VAL A 342 18.05 28.74 28.11
CA VAL A 342 19.50 28.55 28.21
C VAL A 342 20.23 29.88 28.32
N ILE A 343 19.88 30.88 27.52
CA ILE A 343 20.45 32.23 27.60
C ILE A 343 20.25 32.81 28.99
N ASN A 344 19.02 32.77 29.50
CA ASN A 344 18.70 33.28 30.82
C ASN A 344 19.52 32.58 31.91
N ASN A 345 19.65 31.26 31.85
CA ASN A 345 20.46 30.49 32.80
C ASN A 345 21.96 30.75 32.68
N ILE A 346 22.49 31.07 31.50
CA ILE A 346 23.91 31.39 31.32
C ILE A 346 24.21 32.78 31.90
N LEU A 347 23.31 33.73 31.71
CA LEU A 347 23.46 35.07 32.22
C LEU A 347 23.26 35.19 33.73
N SER A 348 22.45 34.31 34.32
CA SER A 348 22.23 34.31 35.79
C SER A 348 23.35 33.61 36.58
N GLN A 349 24.29 32.94 35.95
CA GLN A 349 25.41 32.34 36.62
C GLN A 349 26.44 33.42 37.03
N PRO A 350 26.87 33.50 38.32
CA PRO A 350 27.90 34.43 38.77
C PRO A 350 29.18 34.21 37.96
N ALA A 351 29.92 35.25 37.67
CA ALA A 351 31.24 35.13 37.03
C ALA A 351 32.10 34.22 37.93
N ILE A 352 32.51 33.08 37.37
CA ILE A 352 33.51 32.24 38.04
C ILE A 352 34.79 33.11 38.05
N GLN A 353 35.15 33.64 39.21
CA GLN A 353 36.44 34.23 39.41
C GLN A 353 37.47 33.14 39.05
N ALA A 354 38.24 33.37 38.02
CA ALA A 354 39.41 32.55 37.74
C ALA A 354 40.27 32.63 38.99
N THR A 355 40.27 31.59 39.80
CA THR A 355 41.26 31.39 40.83
C THR A 355 42.57 31.21 40.10
N ASP A 356 43.41 32.25 40.16
CA ASP A 356 44.82 32.17 39.80
C ASP A 356 45.46 31.05 40.65
N GLU A 357 45.46 29.83 40.18
CA GLU A 357 46.40 28.79 40.64
C GLU A 357 47.66 28.84 39.78
N HIS A 358 48.44 29.89 39.98
CA HIS A 358 49.85 29.88 39.76
C HIS A 358 50.56 29.94 41.15
N ARG A 359 50.86 28.76 41.66
CA ARG A 359 51.98 28.52 42.56
C ARG A 359 52.63 27.17 42.27
#